data_6cebe2ef021308376cadc037a52bd6e5
#
_entry.id   6cebe2ef021308376cadc037a52bd6e5
#
_cell.length_a   1.000
_cell.length_b   1.000
_cell.length_c   1.000
_cell.angle_alpha   90.00
_cell.angle_beta   90.00
_cell.angle_gamma   90.00
#
_symmetry.space_group_name_H-M   'P 1'
#
loop_
_entity.id
_entity.type
_entity.pdbx_description
1 polymer ?
#
loop_
_entity_poly.entity_id
_entity_poly.type
_entity_poly.pdbx_seq_one_letter_code
_entity_poly.pdbx_strand_id
1 'polypeptide(L)'
;MSFEPDRVEDFMALFNSVKDQIANFEGCEGLTLLKDSVQPNVLFTYSYWQSEAHLNKYRFSDLFKTTWAGTKILFNDAPQAWSLLVEQQVK
;
A
#
# COMPACT_ATOMS: atom_id res chain seq x y z
N MET A 1 -1.61 -8.23 -2.88
CA MET A 1 -0.19 -8.41 -3.28
C MET A 1 0.30 -9.77 -2.82
N SER A 2 0.87 -10.52 -3.72
CA SER A 2 1.40 -11.85 -3.41
C SER A 2 2.91 -11.83 -3.59
N PHE A 3 3.64 -12.30 -2.58
CA PHE A 3 5.10 -12.29 -2.57
C PHE A 3 5.65 -13.72 -2.51
N GLU A 4 6.88 -13.90 -2.96
CA GLU A 4 7.59 -15.11 -2.63
C GLU A 4 7.69 -15.20 -1.10
N PRO A 5 7.47 -16.38 -0.50
CA PRO A 5 7.44 -16.48 0.96
C PRO A 5 8.69 -15.95 1.65
N ASP A 6 9.86 -16.07 1.01
CA ASP A 6 11.11 -15.57 1.56
C ASP A 6 11.33 -14.06 1.33
N ARG A 7 10.39 -13.40 0.61
CA ARG A 7 10.45 -11.96 0.33
C ARG A 7 9.51 -11.14 1.19
N VAL A 8 8.69 -11.79 2.02
CA VAL A 8 7.75 -11.09 2.88
C VAL A 8 8.47 -10.17 3.86
N GLU A 9 9.58 -10.63 4.42
CA GLU A 9 10.37 -9.83 5.36
C GLU A 9 10.97 -8.61 4.66
N ASP A 10 11.42 -8.76 3.41
CA ASP A 10 11.95 -7.65 2.63
C ASP A 10 10.87 -6.59 2.40
N PHE A 11 9.64 -7.02 2.09
CA PHE A 11 8.53 -6.10 1.94
C PHE A 11 8.21 -5.42 3.27
N MET A 12 8.20 -6.15 4.38
CA MET A 12 7.92 -5.56 5.69
C MET A 12 8.94 -4.50 6.05
N ALA A 13 10.22 -4.73 5.73
CA ALA A 13 11.25 -3.75 5.97
C ALA A 13 11.03 -2.49 5.11
N LEU A 14 10.68 -2.66 3.84
CA LEU A 14 10.38 -1.55 2.96
C LEU A 14 9.16 -0.78 3.46
N PHE A 15 8.08 -1.48 3.80
CA PHE A 15 6.86 -0.86 4.29
C PHE A 15 7.13 -0.07 5.57
N ASN A 16 7.88 -0.66 6.51
CA ASN A 16 8.20 0.02 7.76
C ASN A 16 9.04 1.28 7.53
N SER A 17 9.84 1.32 6.46
CA SER A 17 10.67 2.49 6.17
C SER A 17 9.86 3.65 5.58
N VAL A 18 8.70 3.38 4.96
CA VAL A 18 7.93 4.41 4.24
C VAL A 18 6.54 4.67 4.83
N LYS A 19 6.05 3.80 5.71
CA LYS A 19 4.66 3.87 6.18
C LYS A 19 4.28 5.20 6.79
N ASP A 20 5.18 5.80 7.56
CA ASP A 20 4.90 7.09 8.22
C ASP A 20 4.86 8.22 7.19
N GLN A 21 5.70 8.15 6.17
CA GLN A 21 5.68 9.14 5.09
C GLN A 21 4.38 9.07 4.30
N ILE A 22 3.89 7.86 4.04
CA ILE A 22 2.62 7.68 3.34
C ILE A 22 1.46 8.15 4.22
N ALA A 23 1.45 7.76 5.48
CA ALA A 23 0.38 8.13 6.41
C ALA A 23 0.30 9.63 6.64
N ASN A 24 1.43 10.33 6.54
CA ASN A 24 1.49 11.78 6.71
C ASN A 24 1.39 12.55 5.40
N PHE A 25 1.19 11.86 4.28
CA PHE A 25 1.01 12.53 3.00
C PHE A 25 -0.28 13.36 3.01
N GLU A 26 -0.25 14.50 2.32
CA GLU A 26 -1.40 15.41 2.28
C GLU A 26 -2.65 14.67 1.81
N GLY A 27 -3.72 14.75 2.62
CA GLY A 27 -4.99 14.13 2.30
C GLY A 27 -5.11 12.66 2.68
N CYS A 28 -4.05 12.04 3.19
CA CYS A 28 -4.13 10.67 3.67
C CYS A 28 -4.79 10.64 5.04
N GLU A 29 -5.89 9.90 5.15
CA GLU A 29 -6.64 9.78 6.40
C GLU A 29 -6.38 8.48 7.14
N GLY A 30 -5.68 7.55 6.53
CA GLY A 30 -5.31 6.30 7.18
C GLY A 30 -4.61 5.35 6.24
N LEU A 31 -3.78 4.49 6.81
CA LEU A 31 -3.06 3.46 6.09
C LEU A 31 -3.03 2.20 6.95
N THR A 32 -3.44 1.09 6.37
CA THR A 32 -3.47 -0.20 7.07
C THR A 32 -2.83 -1.26 6.19
N LEU A 33 -2.00 -2.10 6.80
CA LEU A 33 -1.45 -3.28 6.14
C LEU A 33 -2.23 -4.49 6.65
N LEU A 34 -2.76 -5.27 5.72
CA LEU A 34 -3.55 -6.47 6.01
C LEU A 34 -2.82 -7.70 5.49
N LYS A 35 -2.90 -8.78 6.22
CA LYS A 35 -2.34 -10.06 5.82
C LYS A 35 -3.46 -11.07 5.66
N ASP A 36 -3.39 -11.90 4.60
CA ASP A 36 -4.36 -12.96 4.42
C ASP A 36 -4.27 -13.96 5.58
N SER A 37 -5.42 -14.41 6.06
CA SER A 37 -5.47 -15.29 7.23
C SER A 37 -5.00 -16.71 6.93
N VAL A 38 -4.98 -17.09 5.66
CA VAL A 38 -4.60 -18.45 5.25
C VAL A 38 -3.22 -18.47 4.60
N GLN A 39 -2.92 -17.47 3.74
CA GLN A 39 -1.66 -17.39 3.00
C GLN A 39 -0.85 -16.21 3.52
N PRO A 40 0.12 -16.44 4.41
CA PRO A 40 0.87 -15.34 5.04
C PRO A 40 1.74 -14.54 4.08
N ASN A 41 1.97 -15.03 2.86
CA ASN A 41 2.71 -14.29 1.84
C ASN A 41 1.81 -13.40 0.98
N VAL A 42 0.50 -13.35 1.27
CA VAL A 42 -0.43 -12.48 0.57
C VAL A 42 -0.78 -11.32 1.49
N LEU A 43 -0.48 -10.11 1.05
CA LEU A 43 -0.62 -8.90 1.83
C LEU A 43 -1.41 -7.85 1.05
N PHE A 44 -2.13 -7.01 1.77
CA PHE A 44 -2.93 -5.94 1.18
C PHE A 44 -2.63 -4.65 1.91
N THR A 45 -2.53 -3.54 1.17
CA THR A 45 -2.52 -2.22 1.79
C THR A 45 -3.86 -1.56 1.56
N TYR A 46 -4.37 -0.90 2.59
CA TYR A 46 -5.64 -0.20 2.55
C TYR A 46 -5.41 1.23 3.00
N SER A 47 -5.73 2.19 2.15
CA SER A 47 -5.53 3.59 2.49
C SER A 47 -6.80 4.39 2.27
N TYR A 48 -6.99 5.39 3.12
CA TYR A 48 -8.14 6.30 3.04
C TYR A 48 -7.64 7.68 2.66
N TRP A 49 -8.34 8.33 1.74
CA TRP A 49 -7.93 9.63 1.22
C TRP A 49 -9.09 10.60 1.31
N GLN A 50 -8.75 11.85 1.59
CA GLN A 50 -9.73 12.93 1.74
C GLN A 50 -10.52 13.16 0.46
N SER A 51 -9.87 13.00 -0.70
CA SER A 51 -10.51 13.12 -2.00
C SER A 51 -9.72 12.33 -3.03
N GLU A 52 -10.34 12.10 -4.20
CA GLU A 52 -9.65 11.47 -5.32
C GLU A 52 -8.46 12.32 -5.80
N ALA A 53 -8.59 13.64 -5.72
CA ALA A 53 -7.50 14.54 -6.10
C ALA A 53 -6.26 14.32 -5.21
N HIS A 54 -6.46 14.11 -3.91
CA HIS A 54 -5.37 13.84 -2.98
C HIS A 54 -4.72 12.48 -3.26
N LEU A 55 -5.53 11.47 -3.55
CA LEU A 55 -5.02 10.15 -3.94
C LEU A 55 -4.17 10.25 -5.21
N ASN A 56 -4.65 10.97 -6.22
CA ASN A 56 -3.92 11.13 -7.46
C ASN A 56 -2.61 11.87 -7.25
N LYS A 57 -2.60 12.88 -6.39
CA LYS A 57 -1.39 13.62 -6.04
C LYS A 57 -0.34 12.67 -5.43
N TYR A 58 -0.77 11.76 -4.55
CA TYR A 58 0.11 10.75 -3.99
C TYR A 58 0.63 9.81 -5.07
N ARG A 59 -0.24 9.33 -5.95
CA ARG A 59 0.14 8.36 -6.98
C ARG A 59 1.15 8.90 -7.99
N PHE A 60 1.21 10.21 -8.17
CA PHE A 60 2.19 10.85 -9.04
C PHE A 60 3.40 11.37 -8.28
N SER A 61 3.47 11.16 -6.97
CA SER A 61 4.59 11.62 -6.15
C SER A 61 5.81 10.72 -6.29
N ASP A 62 6.98 11.28 -5.99
CA ASP A 62 8.21 10.50 -5.96
C ASP A 62 8.17 9.43 -4.89
N LEU A 63 7.52 9.71 -3.76
CA LEU A 63 7.34 8.73 -2.69
C LEU A 63 6.65 7.47 -3.21
N PHE A 64 5.54 7.63 -3.92
CA PHE A 64 4.82 6.49 -4.48
C PHE A 64 5.65 5.75 -5.51
N LYS A 65 6.30 6.47 -6.42
CA LYS A 65 7.08 5.86 -7.48
C LYS A 65 8.25 5.06 -6.93
N THR A 66 8.96 5.60 -5.96
CA THR A 66 10.09 4.92 -5.33
C THR A 66 9.64 3.70 -4.55
N THR A 67 8.58 3.84 -3.76
CA THR A 67 8.03 2.74 -2.98
C THR A 67 7.54 1.62 -3.89
N TRP A 68 6.81 1.97 -4.94
CA TRP A 68 6.28 0.99 -5.87
C TRP A 68 7.37 0.25 -6.61
N ALA A 69 8.40 0.97 -7.06
CA ALA A 69 9.52 0.33 -7.74
C ALA A 69 10.22 -0.70 -6.85
N GLY A 70 10.38 -0.40 -5.57
CA GLY A 70 10.95 -1.35 -4.61
C GLY A 70 10.03 -2.51 -4.29
N THR A 71 8.72 -2.28 -4.31
CA THR A 71 7.73 -3.31 -3.96
C THR A 71 7.54 -4.32 -5.08
N LYS A 72 7.41 -3.84 -6.32
CA LYS A 72 7.04 -4.74 -7.44
C LYS A 72 8.08 -5.80 -7.75
N ILE A 73 9.34 -5.57 -7.43
CA ILE A 73 10.38 -6.57 -7.64
C ILE A 73 10.28 -7.74 -6.66
N LEU A 74 9.48 -7.60 -5.62
CA LEU A 74 9.28 -8.64 -4.61
C LEU A 74 8.06 -9.51 -4.90
N PHE A 75 7.23 -9.13 -5.87
CA PHE A 75 6.04 -9.90 -6.22
C PHE A 75 6.40 -11.21 -6.90
N ASN A 76 5.60 -12.26 -6.64
CA ASN A 76 5.67 -13.52 -7.37
C ASN A 76 4.58 -13.63 -8.43
N ASP A 77 3.64 -12.69 -8.45
CA ASP A 77 2.54 -12.63 -9.42
C ASP A 77 2.44 -11.24 -10.01
N ALA A 78 1.65 -11.09 -11.07
CA ALA A 78 1.34 -9.79 -11.61
C ALA A 78 0.66 -8.95 -10.54
N PRO A 79 1.13 -7.72 -10.29
CA PRO A 79 0.52 -6.86 -9.29
C PRO A 79 -0.87 -6.43 -9.71
N GLN A 80 -1.77 -6.36 -8.72
CA GLN A 80 -3.12 -5.84 -8.91
C GLN A 80 -3.34 -4.71 -7.91
N ALA A 81 -3.96 -3.65 -8.39
CA ALA A 81 -4.24 -2.50 -7.55
C ALA A 81 -5.61 -1.93 -7.88
N TRP A 82 -6.33 -1.55 -6.83
CA TRP A 82 -7.62 -0.89 -6.95
C TRP A 82 -7.58 0.39 -6.14
N SER A 83 -8.25 1.41 -6.66
CA SER A 83 -8.51 2.63 -5.90
C SER A 83 -9.95 2.59 -5.41
N LEU A 84 -10.11 2.72 -4.11
CA LEU A 84 -11.42 2.69 -3.46
C LEU A 84 -11.66 4.00 -2.75
N LEU A 85 -12.88 4.52 -2.91
CA LEU A 85 -13.34 5.67 -2.17
C LEU A 85 -14.35 5.22 -1.12
N VAL A 86 -14.28 5.82 0.06
CA VAL A 86 -15.26 5.55 1.10
C VAL A 86 -16.55 6.22 0.70
N GLU A 87 -17.58 5.42 0.40
CA GLU A 87 -18.90 5.94 0.10
C GLU A 87 -19.71 6.12 1.37
N GLN A 88 -19.59 5.17 2.29
CA GLN A 88 -20.28 5.23 3.56
C GLN A 88 -19.46 4.52 4.62
N GLN A 89 -19.24 5.19 5.73
CA GLN A 89 -18.52 4.61 6.86
C GLN A 89 -19.41 4.67 8.09
N VAL A 90 -19.73 3.50 8.64
CA VAL A 90 -20.63 3.39 9.77
C VAL A 90 -19.88 3.44 11.10
N LYS A 91 -18.65 2.93 11.12
CA LYS A 91 -17.79 2.97 12.30
C LYS A 91 -16.37 3.21 11.90
#